data_ed987d47fdf2a03cd741219f8dc99c10
#
_entry.id   ed987d47fdf2a03cd741219f8dc99c10
#
_cell.length_a   1.000
_cell.length_b   1.000
_cell.length_c   1.000
_cell.angle_alpha   90.00
_cell.angle_beta   90.00
_cell.angle_gamma   90.00
#
_symmetry.space_group_name_H-M   'P 1'
#
loop_
_entity.id
_entity.type
_entity.pdbx_description
1 polymer ?
#
loop_
_entity_poly.entity_id
_entity_poly.type
_entity_poly.pdbx_seq_one_letter_code
_entity_poly.pdbx_strand_id
1 'polypeptide(L)'
;MSSVSFWSSLKEEARRNYIAIFEQEWPTWLAGIFLALVALLIFLWKGPWGVAAANRNVGDWIFYFGGVGEERPFSPLLHPIVLTSGGLLIGAFVSALMSRQFKLHKAPPLEYAKSAIGGVFMGAGAVLAAGCNVGGFYTAAAMLDFGGVAMMAGLIVGAWIGLRYLLWEMEHVPQRGVEQHPPGERWLGLQPYIGGTVLVLVIAAFYLYAVFDDAALGGLLFFGFLIGLIMHRSRFC
;
A
#
# COMPACT_ATOMS: atom_id res chain seq x y z
N MET A 1 -31.07 -35.38 0.06
CA MET A 1 -30.07 -34.43 0.57
C MET A 1 -30.78 -33.10 0.73
N SER A 2 -31.00 -32.67 1.95
CA SER A 2 -31.90 -31.52 2.26
C SER A 2 -31.19 -30.21 1.89
N SER A 3 -31.93 -29.25 1.34
CA SER A 3 -31.48 -27.90 1.00
C SER A 3 -30.79 -27.18 2.17
N VAL A 4 -31.16 -27.51 3.38
CA VAL A 4 -30.56 -26.99 4.63
C VAL A 4 -29.09 -27.43 4.77
N SER A 5 -28.71 -28.65 4.36
CA SER A 5 -27.34 -29.15 4.40
C SER A 5 -26.45 -28.44 3.36
N PHE A 6 -26.97 -28.13 2.19
CA PHE A 6 -26.22 -27.42 1.13
C PHE A 6 -25.88 -25.98 1.52
N TRP A 7 -26.84 -25.24 2.07
CA TRP A 7 -26.63 -23.85 2.50
C TRP A 7 -25.68 -23.74 3.70
N SER A 8 -25.74 -24.70 4.64
CA SER A 8 -24.80 -24.71 5.77
C SER A 8 -23.37 -25.02 5.31
N SER A 9 -23.19 -25.96 4.38
CA SER A 9 -21.87 -26.28 3.81
C SER A 9 -21.28 -25.11 3.03
N LEU A 10 -22.08 -24.43 2.21
CA LEU A 10 -21.66 -23.22 1.48
C LEU A 10 -21.23 -22.10 2.43
N LYS A 11 -21.97 -21.88 3.51
CA LYS A 11 -21.65 -20.85 4.51
C LYS A 11 -20.34 -21.19 5.26
N GLU A 12 -20.11 -22.44 5.53
CA GLU A 12 -18.91 -22.91 6.21
C GLU A 12 -17.69 -22.82 5.30
N GLU A 13 -17.83 -23.14 4.04
CA GLU A 13 -16.79 -23.03 3.02
C GLU A 13 -16.46 -21.55 2.71
N ALA A 14 -17.46 -20.70 2.58
CA ALA A 14 -17.29 -19.28 2.43
C ALA A 14 -16.57 -18.64 3.63
N ARG A 15 -16.91 -19.09 4.86
CA ARG A 15 -16.22 -18.65 6.08
C ARG A 15 -14.76 -19.10 6.10
N ARG A 16 -14.49 -20.34 5.72
CA ARG A 16 -13.12 -20.89 5.64
C ARG A 16 -12.27 -20.11 4.65
N ASN A 17 -12.81 -19.85 3.46
CA ASN A 17 -12.14 -19.06 2.44
C ASN A 17 -11.90 -17.61 2.89
N TYR A 18 -12.88 -17.01 3.57
CA TYR A 18 -12.72 -15.67 4.14
C TYR A 18 -11.58 -15.62 5.16
N ILE A 19 -11.52 -16.60 6.08
CA ILE A 19 -10.45 -16.70 7.08
C ILE A 19 -9.08 -16.89 6.40
N ALA A 20 -9.00 -17.76 5.38
CA ALA A 20 -7.76 -18.02 4.66
C ALA A 20 -7.25 -16.78 3.89
N ILE A 21 -8.16 -16.01 3.30
CA ILE A 21 -7.79 -14.84 2.49
C ILE A 21 -7.52 -13.61 3.37
N PHE A 22 -8.36 -13.34 4.38
CA PHE A 22 -8.34 -12.07 5.11
C PHE A 22 -7.88 -12.17 6.57
N GLU A 23 -7.93 -13.31 7.24
CA GLU A 23 -7.53 -13.43 8.64
C GLU A 23 -6.15 -14.13 8.81
N GLN A 24 -5.81 -15.07 7.93
CA GLN A 24 -4.50 -15.74 7.99
C GLN A 24 -3.40 -14.90 7.34
N GLU A 25 -2.21 -14.91 7.94
CA GLU A 25 -1.01 -14.32 7.33
C GLU A 25 -0.52 -15.21 6.19
N TRP A 26 -0.23 -14.60 5.06
CA TRP A 26 0.28 -15.34 3.93
C TRP A 26 1.79 -15.56 4.07
N PRO A 27 2.29 -16.74 3.75
CA PRO A 27 3.73 -16.98 3.78
C PRO A 27 4.43 -16.04 2.79
N THR A 28 5.53 -15.43 3.23
CA THR A 28 6.24 -14.37 2.50
C THR A 28 6.68 -14.80 1.10
N TRP A 29 7.08 -16.07 0.93
CA TRP A 29 7.49 -16.60 -0.37
C TRP A 29 6.31 -16.65 -1.37
N LEU A 30 5.10 -17.04 -0.92
CA LEU A 30 3.91 -17.09 -1.75
C LEU A 30 3.47 -15.68 -2.16
N ALA A 31 3.50 -14.74 -1.22
CA ALA A 31 3.22 -13.34 -1.49
C ALA A 31 4.24 -12.72 -2.48
N GLY A 32 5.51 -13.10 -2.38
CA GLY A 32 6.53 -12.69 -3.34
C GLY A 32 6.21 -13.16 -4.77
N ILE A 33 5.74 -14.41 -4.93
CA ILE A 33 5.32 -14.94 -6.23
C ILE A 33 4.12 -14.16 -6.77
N PHE A 34 3.09 -13.94 -5.96
CA PHE A 34 1.91 -13.15 -6.39
C PHE A 34 2.28 -11.72 -6.74
N LEU A 35 3.15 -11.08 -5.95
CA LEU A 35 3.62 -9.74 -6.23
C LEU A 35 4.38 -9.67 -7.56
N ALA A 36 5.25 -10.64 -7.83
CA ALA A 36 5.98 -10.75 -9.09
C ALA A 36 5.04 -10.95 -10.29
N LEU A 37 4.02 -11.80 -10.15
CA LEU A 37 3.01 -12.02 -11.20
C LEU A 37 2.20 -10.75 -11.48
N VAL A 38 1.73 -10.06 -10.45
CA VAL A 38 0.97 -8.81 -10.62
C VAL A 38 1.86 -7.73 -11.23
N ALA A 39 3.12 -7.61 -10.80
CA ALA A 39 4.07 -6.66 -11.36
C ALA A 39 4.37 -6.96 -12.85
N LEU A 40 4.51 -8.24 -13.22
CA LEU A 40 4.65 -8.66 -14.62
C LEU A 40 3.42 -8.28 -15.44
N LEU A 41 2.21 -8.49 -14.91
CA LEU A 41 0.97 -8.11 -15.58
C LEU A 41 0.87 -6.60 -15.80
N ILE A 42 1.25 -5.79 -14.82
CA ILE A 42 1.31 -4.33 -14.96
C ILE A 42 2.33 -3.94 -16.02
N PHE A 43 3.50 -4.57 -16.01
CA PHE A 43 4.55 -4.31 -16.99
C PHE A 43 4.08 -4.59 -18.42
N LEU A 44 3.41 -5.73 -18.62
CA LEU A 44 2.84 -6.10 -19.92
C LEU A 44 1.68 -5.18 -20.34
N TRP A 45 0.97 -4.60 -19.38
CA TRP A 45 -0.19 -3.74 -19.62
C TRP A 45 0.19 -2.30 -19.96
N LYS A 46 1.11 -1.71 -19.24
CA LYS A 46 1.45 -0.27 -19.32
C LYS A 46 2.95 0.03 -19.22
N GLY A 47 3.79 -0.97 -18.99
CA GLY A 47 5.22 -0.81 -18.81
C GLY A 47 5.66 -0.68 -17.34
N PRO A 48 6.88 -0.19 -17.08
CA PRO A 48 7.43 -0.09 -15.73
C PRO A 48 6.58 0.82 -14.84
N TRP A 49 6.40 0.41 -13.59
CA TRP A 49 5.57 1.12 -12.63
C TRP A 49 6.36 1.53 -11.38
N GLY A 50 5.87 2.52 -10.67
CA GLY A 50 6.45 3.05 -9.44
C GLY A 50 5.46 3.93 -8.71
N VAL A 51 5.76 4.33 -7.47
CA VAL A 51 4.86 5.12 -6.60
C VAL A 51 5.32 6.57 -6.45
N ALA A 52 6.59 6.87 -6.75
CA ALA A 52 7.17 8.19 -6.52
C ALA A 52 6.46 9.31 -7.29
N ALA A 53 6.09 9.07 -8.54
CA ALA A 53 5.41 10.07 -9.35
C ALA A 53 3.98 10.38 -8.88
N ALA A 54 3.33 9.47 -8.14
CA ALA A 54 2.06 9.76 -7.48
C ALA A 54 2.22 10.81 -6.38
N ASN A 55 3.24 10.63 -5.53
CA ASN A 55 3.54 11.58 -4.46
C ASN A 55 3.94 12.95 -5.03
N ARG A 56 4.67 12.97 -6.14
CA ARG A 56 4.99 14.22 -6.85
C ARG A 56 3.71 14.93 -7.32
N ASN A 57 2.79 14.22 -7.97
CA ASN A 57 1.53 14.82 -8.42
C ASN A 57 0.70 15.40 -7.27
N VAL A 58 0.65 14.71 -6.12
CA VAL A 58 -0.01 15.24 -4.92
C VAL A 58 0.72 16.49 -4.41
N GLY A 59 2.05 16.48 -4.40
CA GLY A 59 2.87 17.65 -4.05
C GLY A 59 2.60 18.84 -4.97
N ASP A 60 2.56 18.62 -6.28
CA ASP A 60 2.27 19.66 -7.28
C ASP A 60 0.88 20.30 -7.04
N TRP A 61 -0.12 19.50 -6.65
CA TRP A 61 -1.43 20.02 -6.27
C TRP A 61 -1.40 20.86 -4.99
N ILE A 62 -0.62 20.45 -3.97
CA ILE A 62 -0.46 21.22 -2.73
C ILE A 62 0.19 22.58 -3.04
N PHE A 63 1.24 22.62 -3.86
CA PHE A 63 1.89 23.85 -4.28
C PHE A 63 0.97 24.74 -5.13
N TYR A 64 0.20 24.15 -6.02
CA TYR A 64 -0.78 24.88 -6.83
C TYR A 64 -1.84 25.56 -5.95
N PHE A 65 -2.43 24.85 -4.97
CA PHE A 65 -3.38 25.44 -4.02
C PHE A 65 -2.71 26.44 -3.06
N GLY A 66 -1.43 26.27 -2.79
CA GLY A 66 -0.62 27.24 -2.02
C GLY A 66 -0.24 28.51 -2.80
N GLY A 67 -0.59 28.62 -4.10
CA GLY A 67 -0.28 29.78 -4.93
C GLY A 67 1.18 29.83 -5.41
N VAL A 68 1.94 28.75 -5.28
CA VAL A 68 3.35 28.69 -5.68
C VAL A 68 3.51 28.18 -7.13
N GLY A 69 2.54 27.44 -7.65
CA GLY A 69 2.54 26.89 -9.01
C GLY A 69 1.67 27.71 -9.95
N GLU A 70 2.18 28.05 -11.13
CA GLU A 70 1.43 28.80 -12.16
C GLU A 70 0.56 27.89 -13.02
N GLU A 71 0.95 26.64 -13.25
CA GLU A 71 0.24 25.69 -14.10
C GLU A 71 -0.59 24.70 -13.27
N ARG A 72 -1.80 24.41 -13.76
CA ARG A 72 -2.67 23.42 -13.16
C ARG A 72 -2.09 22.01 -13.33
N PRO A 73 -1.80 21.28 -12.25
CA PRO A 73 -1.27 19.92 -12.34
C PRO A 73 -2.24 18.95 -13.02
N PHE A 74 -1.72 17.86 -13.56
CA PHE A 74 -2.54 16.83 -14.19
C PHE A 74 -3.52 16.23 -13.18
N SER A 75 -4.76 15.97 -13.62
CA SER A 75 -5.82 15.45 -12.74
C SER A 75 -5.40 14.11 -12.10
N PRO A 76 -5.46 13.98 -10.76
CA PRO A 76 -5.10 12.73 -10.07
C PRO A 76 -5.92 11.52 -10.51
N LEU A 77 -7.20 11.74 -10.86
CA LEU A 77 -8.12 10.68 -11.29
C LEU A 77 -7.81 10.13 -12.69
N LEU A 78 -7.07 10.87 -13.51
CA LEU A 78 -6.68 10.45 -14.86
C LEU A 78 -5.19 10.09 -14.92
N HIS A 79 -4.45 10.24 -13.82
CA HIS A 79 -3.02 9.96 -13.79
C HIS A 79 -2.74 8.48 -13.49
N PRO A 80 -2.14 7.71 -14.42
CA PRO A 80 -1.96 6.27 -14.28
C PRO A 80 -1.28 5.84 -12.99
N ILE A 81 -0.18 6.52 -12.63
CA ILE A 81 0.62 6.18 -11.44
C ILE A 81 -0.12 6.55 -10.14
N VAL A 82 -0.91 7.63 -10.16
CA VAL A 82 -1.74 8.02 -9.00
C VAL A 82 -2.83 6.99 -8.75
N LEU A 83 -3.46 6.49 -9.81
CA LEU A 83 -4.47 5.43 -9.70
C LEU A 83 -3.88 4.12 -9.17
N THR A 84 -2.71 3.70 -9.65
CA THR A 84 -2.03 2.51 -9.13
C THR A 84 -1.67 2.68 -7.65
N SER A 85 -1.14 3.84 -7.27
CA SER A 85 -0.77 4.13 -5.87
C SER A 85 -2.00 4.28 -4.97
N GLY A 86 -3.06 4.93 -5.46
CA GLY A 86 -4.34 5.01 -4.77
C GLY A 86 -4.96 3.63 -4.56
N GLY A 87 -4.95 2.79 -5.60
CA GLY A 87 -5.37 1.40 -5.53
C GLY A 87 -4.60 0.63 -4.45
N LEU A 88 -3.27 0.77 -4.40
CA LEU A 88 -2.42 0.14 -3.39
C LEU A 88 -2.81 0.55 -1.97
N LEU A 89 -3.00 1.84 -1.71
CA LEU A 89 -3.42 2.33 -0.40
C LEU A 89 -4.81 1.81 -0.03
N ILE A 90 -5.75 1.85 -0.96
CA ILE A 90 -7.12 1.34 -0.74
C ILE A 90 -7.11 -0.17 -0.52
N GLY A 91 -6.32 -0.92 -1.29
CA GLY A 91 -6.19 -2.37 -1.14
C GLY A 91 -5.65 -2.78 0.22
N ALA A 92 -4.59 -2.10 0.70
CA ALA A 92 -4.06 -2.30 2.04
C ALA A 92 -5.08 -1.93 3.13
N PHE A 93 -5.80 -0.82 2.96
CA PHE A 93 -6.83 -0.35 3.88
C PHE A 93 -8.01 -1.32 3.97
N VAL A 94 -8.54 -1.78 2.84
CA VAL A 94 -9.61 -2.78 2.79
C VAL A 94 -9.15 -4.08 3.45
N SER A 95 -7.94 -4.54 3.14
CA SER A 95 -7.36 -5.73 3.77
C SER A 95 -7.25 -5.59 5.29
N ALA A 96 -6.82 -4.43 5.79
CA ALA A 96 -6.73 -4.14 7.22
C ALA A 96 -8.11 -4.13 7.92
N LEU A 97 -9.12 -3.56 7.27
CA LEU A 97 -10.49 -3.54 7.79
C LEU A 97 -11.13 -4.94 7.79
N MET A 98 -10.99 -5.69 6.70
CA MET A 98 -11.56 -7.02 6.59
C MET A 98 -10.90 -8.01 7.56
N SER A 99 -9.62 -7.83 7.89
CA SER A 99 -8.92 -8.62 8.89
C SER A 99 -9.10 -8.12 10.34
N ARG A 100 -9.88 -7.07 10.57
CA ARG A 100 -10.08 -6.43 11.88
C ARG A 100 -8.78 -5.95 12.53
N GLN A 101 -7.78 -5.64 11.71
CA GLN A 101 -6.45 -5.21 12.18
C GLN A 101 -6.28 -3.69 12.12
N PHE A 102 -7.27 -2.96 11.60
CA PHE A 102 -7.19 -1.51 11.52
C PHE A 102 -7.29 -0.86 12.90
N LYS A 103 -6.21 -0.19 13.31
CA LYS A 103 -6.09 0.51 14.59
C LYS A 103 -5.45 1.87 14.37
N LEU A 104 -6.04 2.90 14.93
CA LEU A 104 -5.44 4.24 14.97
C LEU A 104 -4.62 4.37 16.26
N HIS A 105 -3.31 4.49 16.11
CA HIS A 105 -2.40 4.72 17.21
C HIS A 105 -2.02 6.21 17.26
N LYS A 106 -2.09 6.79 18.46
CA LYS A 106 -1.54 8.12 18.70
C LYS A 106 -0.09 7.94 19.13
N ALA A 107 0.84 8.48 18.34
CA ALA A 107 2.25 8.47 18.70
C ALA A 107 2.61 9.64 19.61
N PRO A 108 3.67 9.57 20.42
CA PRO A 108 4.22 10.71 21.14
C PRO A 108 4.67 11.83 20.18
N PRO A 109 4.69 13.11 20.59
CA PRO A 109 5.08 14.22 19.72
C PRO A 109 6.48 14.05 19.10
N LEU A 110 7.39 13.43 19.82
CA LEU A 110 8.74 13.14 19.34
C LEU A 110 8.75 12.21 18.12
N GLU A 111 7.85 11.23 18.10
CA GLU A 111 7.72 10.29 16.96
C GLU A 111 7.20 11.00 15.71
N TYR A 112 6.30 11.97 15.87
CA TYR A 112 5.86 12.79 14.73
C TYR A 112 7.00 13.62 14.15
N ALA A 113 7.84 14.22 15.00
CA ALA A 113 9.01 14.99 14.55
C ALA A 113 10.02 14.09 13.81
N LYS A 114 10.33 12.90 14.34
CA LYS A 114 11.21 11.92 13.69
C LYS A 114 10.64 11.47 12.34
N SER A 115 9.34 11.18 12.30
CA SER A 115 8.66 10.76 11.06
C SER A 115 8.66 11.88 10.02
N ALA A 116 8.50 13.14 10.42
CA ALA A 116 8.59 14.27 9.51
C ALA A 116 9.99 14.41 8.92
N ILE A 117 11.03 14.37 9.74
CA ILE A 117 12.43 14.43 9.31
C ILE A 117 12.76 13.23 8.40
N GLY A 118 12.38 12.01 8.81
CA GLY A 118 12.56 10.80 8.01
C GLY A 118 11.85 10.88 6.67
N GLY A 119 10.63 11.43 6.64
CA GLY A 119 9.87 11.66 5.41
C GLY A 119 10.56 12.61 4.44
N VAL A 120 11.17 13.71 4.94
CA VAL A 120 11.95 14.63 4.11
C VAL A 120 13.18 13.93 3.51
N PHE A 121 13.93 13.17 4.31
CA PHE A 121 15.08 12.40 3.81
C PHE A 121 14.66 11.34 2.79
N MET A 122 13.56 10.63 3.04
CA MET A 122 13.02 9.65 2.11
C MET A 122 12.57 10.30 0.79
N GLY A 123 11.93 11.47 0.85
CA GLY A 123 11.54 12.23 -0.34
C GLY A 123 12.74 12.72 -1.14
N ALA A 124 13.74 13.31 -0.48
CA ALA A 124 14.98 13.75 -1.13
C ALA A 124 15.72 12.57 -1.76
N GLY A 125 15.85 11.45 -1.03
CA GLY A 125 16.45 10.22 -1.55
C GLY A 125 15.73 9.65 -2.76
N ALA A 126 14.39 9.67 -2.76
CA ALA A 126 13.59 9.19 -3.90
C ALA A 126 13.77 10.06 -5.15
N VAL A 127 13.96 11.38 -4.99
CA VAL A 127 14.26 12.28 -6.11
C VAL A 127 15.66 12.02 -6.66
N LEU A 128 16.67 11.91 -5.80
CA LEU A 128 18.06 11.65 -6.19
C LEU A 128 18.24 10.29 -6.87
N ALA A 129 17.53 9.27 -6.39
CA ALA A 129 17.56 7.92 -6.96
C ALA A 129 16.62 7.75 -8.19
N ALA A 130 15.98 8.81 -8.64
CA ALA A 130 14.97 8.78 -9.72
C ALA A 130 13.83 7.77 -9.48
N GLY A 131 13.54 7.41 -8.23
CA GLY A 131 12.47 6.48 -7.87
C GLY A 131 12.45 6.09 -6.39
N CYS A 132 11.32 5.58 -5.93
CA CYS A 132 11.22 4.97 -4.59
C CYS A 132 11.67 3.50 -4.63
N ASN A 133 11.59 2.81 -3.49
CA ASN A 133 11.94 1.38 -3.38
C ASN A 133 11.21 0.49 -4.40
N VAL A 134 10.01 0.88 -4.84
CA VAL A 134 9.26 0.13 -5.87
C VAL A 134 9.79 0.43 -7.27
N GLY A 135 9.87 1.69 -7.67
CA GLY A 135 10.31 2.07 -9.03
C GLY A 135 11.83 1.98 -9.20
N GLY A 136 12.60 2.55 -8.27
CA GLY A 136 14.04 2.66 -8.36
C GLY A 136 14.82 1.40 -7.97
N PHE A 137 14.24 0.52 -7.14
CA PHE A 137 14.88 -0.76 -6.79
C PHE A 137 14.14 -1.95 -7.40
N TYR A 138 12.91 -2.23 -6.98
CA TYR A 138 12.21 -3.46 -7.36
C TYR A 138 12.01 -3.56 -8.89
N THR A 139 11.42 -2.53 -9.50
CA THR A 139 11.17 -2.52 -10.94
C THR A 139 12.46 -2.42 -11.74
N ALA A 140 13.40 -1.55 -11.34
CA ALA A 140 14.68 -1.37 -12.01
C ALA A 140 15.55 -2.65 -11.94
N ALA A 141 15.61 -3.31 -10.77
CA ALA A 141 16.32 -4.57 -10.61
C ALA A 141 15.68 -5.71 -11.45
N ALA A 142 14.35 -5.76 -11.53
CA ALA A 142 13.65 -6.73 -12.39
C ALA A 142 13.95 -6.52 -13.88
N MET A 143 14.26 -5.28 -14.29
CA MET A 143 14.68 -4.92 -15.65
C MET A 143 16.19 -5.05 -15.87
N LEU A 144 16.93 -5.57 -14.89
CA LEU A 144 18.41 -5.67 -14.91
C LEU A 144 19.11 -4.31 -15.09
N ASP A 145 18.49 -3.23 -14.63
CA ASP A 145 19.08 -1.89 -14.65
C ASP A 145 20.13 -1.77 -13.54
N PHE A 146 21.30 -1.27 -13.92
CA PHE A 146 22.40 -1.07 -12.99
C PHE A 146 22.07 -0.08 -11.87
N GLY A 147 21.19 0.89 -12.14
CA GLY A 147 20.65 1.82 -11.15
C GLY A 147 19.91 1.10 -10.03
N GLY A 148 19.14 0.03 -10.35
CA GLY A 148 18.45 -0.80 -9.37
C GLY A 148 19.41 -1.53 -8.44
N VAL A 149 20.53 -2.04 -8.96
CA VAL A 149 21.59 -2.71 -8.17
C VAL A 149 22.30 -1.70 -7.25
N ALA A 150 22.61 -0.52 -7.77
CA ALA A 150 23.23 0.56 -6.98
C ALA A 150 22.29 1.01 -5.84
N MET A 151 21.00 1.15 -6.13
CA MET A 151 20.01 1.49 -5.11
C MET A 151 19.87 0.39 -4.04
N MET A 152 19.97 -0.89 -4.42
CA MET A 152 19.98 -2.00 -3.46
C MET A 152 21.13 -1.87 -2.47
N ALA A 153 22.35 -1.57 -2.96
CA ALA A 153 23.50 -1.35 -2.09
C ALA A 153 23.26 -0.17 -1.12
N GLY A 154 22.71 0.94 -1.62
CA GLY A 154 22.34 2.09 -0.79
C GLY A 154 21.30 1.75 0.27
N LEU A 155 20.27 0.95 -0.07
CA LEU A 155 19.27 0.49 0.87
C LEU A 155 19.85 -0.39 1.99
N ILE A 156 20.77 -1.29 1.66
CA ILE A 156 21.47 -2.13 2.65
C ILE A 156 22.23 -1.27 3.65
N VAL A 157 23.03 -0.31 3.15
CA VAL A 157 23.79 0.61 4.00
C VAL A 157 22.86 1.48 4.85
N GLY A 158 21.81 2.02 4.24
CA GLY A 158 20.79 2.84 4.95
C GLY A 158 20.07 2.05 6.04
N ALA A 159 19.69 0.80 5.76
CA ALA A 159 19.05 -0.08 6.72
C ALA A 159 20.00 -0.41 7.89
N TRP A 160 21.27 -0.65 7.61
CA TRP A 160 22.27 -0.90 8.64
C TRP A 160 22.46 0.31 9.57
N ILE A 161 22.56 1.52 9.03
CA ILE A 161 22.66 2.76 9.80
C ILE A 161 21.38 2.97 10.63
N GLY A 162 20.20 2.80 10.00
CA GLY A 162 18.92 2.96 10.67
C GLY A 162 18.73 1.97 11.82
N LEU A 163 19.15 0.72 11.64
CA LEU A 163 19.09 -0.29 12.70
C LEU A 163 20.01 0.06 13.87
N ARG A 164 21.23 0.55 13.61
CA ARG A 164 22.15 1.02 14.65
C ARG A 164 21.56 2.19 15.43
N TYR A 165 20.95 3.14 14.74
CA TYR A 165 20.28 4.26 15.38
C TYR A 165 19.09 3.78 16.26
N LEU A 166 18.26 2.86 15.75
CA LEU A 166 17.13 2.31 16.47
C LEU A 166 17.58 1.58 17.76
N LEU A 167 18.63 0.76 17.69
CA LEU A 167 19.17 0.07 18.85
C LEU A 167 19.71 1.06 19.90
N TRP A 168 20.46 2.07 19.46
CA TRP A 168 20.95 3.15 20.33
C TRP A 168 19.79 3.90 21.01
N GLU A 169 18.75 4.20 20.27
CA GLU A 169 17.56 4.87 20.79
C GLU A 169 16.84 4.04 21.85
N MET A 170 16.68 2.74 21.63
CA MET A 170 16.04 1.83 22.58
C MET A 170 16.80 1.75 23.90
N GLU A 171 18.13 1.91 23.90
CA GLU A 171 18.95 1.88 25.09
C GLU A 171 18.97 3.21 25.85
N HIS A 172 18.89 4.36 25.16
CA HIS A 172 19.16 5.67 25.73
C HIS A 172 17.91 6.54 25.92
N VAL A 173 16.84 6.28 25.14
CA VAL A 173 15.61 7.07 25.21
C VAL A 173 14.54 6.29 25.94
N PRO A 174 14.08 6.76 27.13
CA PRO A 174 12.99 6.08 27.83
C PRO A 174 11.74 6.11 26.96
N GLN A 175 11.33 4.94 26.52
CA GLN A 175 10.11 4.76 25.74
C GLN A 175 8.91 5.13 26.61
N ARG A 176 8.33 6.30 26.39
CA ARG A 176 7.02 6.61 26.96
C ARG A 176 6.00 5.71 26.27
N GLY A 177 5.64 4.63 26.96
CA GLY A 177 4.60 3.72 26.51
C GLY A 177 3.34 4.52 26.17
N VAL A 178 2.94 4.46 24.92
CA VAL A 178 1.62 4.97 24.53
C VAL A 178 0.63 3.99 25.12
N GLU A 179 -0.21 4.46 26.02
CA GLU A 179 -1.31 3.67 26.59
C GLU A 179 -2.25 3.29 25.42
N GLN A 180 -2.07 2.08 24.94
CA GLN A 180 -2.87 1.56 23.84
C GLN A 180 -4.22 1.12 24.40
N HIS A 181 -5.22 1.98 24.27
CA HIS A 181 -6.59 1.58 24.56
C HIS A 181 -7.02 0.53 23.52
N PRO A 182 -7.42 -0.67 23.94
CA PRO A 182 -7.92 -1.67 23.01
C PRO A 182 -9.12 -1.09 22.25
N PRO A 183 -9.23 -1.29 20.94
CA PRO A 183 -10.37 -0.83 20.17
C PRO A 183 -11.64 -1.48 20.72
N GLY A 184 -12.69 -0.69 20.90
CA GLY A 184 -13.98 -1.19 21.41
C GLY A 184 -14.51 -2.34 20.54
N GLU A 185 -15.14 -3.33 21.16
CA GLU A 185 -15.71 -4.51 20.46
C GLU A 185 -16.65 -4.13 19.30
N ARG A 186 -17.43 -3.04 19.47
CA ARG A 186 -18.32 -2.52 18.43
C ARG A 186 -17.54 -2.07 17.19
N TRP A 187 -16.39 -1.43 17.39
CA TRP A 187 -15.52 -1.00 16.29
C TRP A 187 -14.94 -2.19 15.52
N LEU A 188 -14.48 -3.21 16.24
CA LEU A 188 -13.97 -4.44 15.63
C LEU A 188 -15.04 -5.18 14.82
N GLY A 189 -16.31 -5.17 15.30
CA GLY A 189 -17.43 -5.75 14.57
C GLY A 189 -17.84 -4.96 13.31
N LEU A 190 -17.63 -3.64 13.30
CA LEU A 190 -18.01 -2.77 12.18
C LEU A 190 -16.99 -2.75 11.04
N GLN A 191 -15.72 -3.02 11.34
CA GLN A 191 -14.62 -2.97 10.37
C GLN A 191 -14.88 -3.80 9.10
N PRO A 192 -15.31 -5.08 9.16
CA PRO A 192 -15.56 -5.88 7.96
C PRO A 192 -16.67 -5.29 7.07
N TYR A 193 -17.67 -4.68 7.66
CA TYR A 193 -18.77 -4.05 6.89
C TYR A 193 -18.26 -2.81 6.15
N ILE A 194 -17.47 -1.97 6.81
CA ILE A 194 -16.84 -0.81 6.18
C ILE A 194 -15.88 -1.29 5.07
N GLY A 195 -15.05 -2.30 5.34
CA GLY A 195 -14.15 -2.90 4.36
C GLY A 195 -14.89 -3.44 3.14
N GLY A 196 -16.03 -4.14 3.36
CA GLY A 196 -16.89 -4.63 2.29
C GLY A 196 -17.52 -3.51 1.46
N THR A 197 -17.97 -2.43 2.11
CA THR A 197 -18.52 -1.26 1.40
C THR A 197 -17.44 -0.59 0.53
N VAL A 198 -16.23 -0.40 1.05
CA VAL A 198 -15.13 0.18 0.27
C VAL A 198 -14.75 -0.73 -0.90
N LEU A 199 -14.75 -2.05 -0.71
CA LEU A 199 -14.50 -3.02 -1.78
C LEU A 199 -15.54 -2.89 -2.90
N VAL A 200 -16.82 -2.77 -2.57
CA VAL A 200 -17.90 -2.57 -3.56
C VAL A 200 -17.70 -1.25 -4.30
N LEU A 201 -17.32 -0.17 -3.61
CA LEU A 201 -17.01 1.11 -4.25
C LEU A 201 -15.83 1.02 -5.22
N VAL A 202 -14.79 0.25 -4.90
CA VAL A 202 -13.63 0.02 -5.79
C VAL A 202 -14.06 -0.75 -7.04
N ILE A 203 -14.89 -1.79 -6.88
CA ILE A 203 -15.44 -2.56 -8.00
C ILE A 203 -16.32 -1.65 -8.88
N ALA A 204 -17.13 -0.81 -8.28
CA ALA A 204 -17.94 0.17 -9.01
C ALA A 204 -17.07 1.20 -9.75
N ALA A 205 -16.01 1.70 -9.12
CA ALA A 205 -15.05 2.60 -9.77
C ALA A 205 -14.35 1.92 -10.95
N PHE A 206 -13.92 0.67 -10.79
CA PHE A 206 -13.35 -0.12 -11.89
C PHE A 206 -14.33 -0.25 -13.06
N TYR A 207 -15.59 -0.57 -12.78
CA TYR A 207 -16.64 -0.69 -13.80
C TYR A 207 -16.90 0.65 -14.50
N LEU A 208 -16.90 1.77 -13.76
CA LEU A 208 -17.05 3.10 -14.33
C LEU A 208 -15.92 3.43 -15.31
N TYR A 209 -14.66 3.18 -14.96
CA TYR A 209 -13.52 3.37 -15.89
C TYR A 209 -13.66 2.50 -17.12
N ALA A 210 -14.14 1.26 -16.99
CA ALA A 210 -14.36 0.37 -18.12
C ALA A 210 -15.46 0.89 -19.07
N VAL A 211 -16.53 1.50 -18.53
CA VAL A 211 -17.65 2.06 -19.32
C VAL A 211 -17.28 3.36 -20.00
N PHE A 212 -16.46 4.20 -19.36
CA PHE A 212 -16.00 5.48 -19.93
C PHE A 212 -14.81 5.34 -20.90
N ASP A 213 -14.56 4.14 -21.39
CA ASP A 213 -13.51 3.81 -22.39
C ASP A 213 -12.06 3.97 -21.90
N ASP A 214 -11.88 4.12 -20.60
CA ASP A 214 -10.56 4.19 -19.92
C ASP A 214 -10.22 2.88 -19.21
N ALA A 215 -10.51 1.73 -19.84
CA ALA A 215 -10.26 0.39 -19.27
C ALA A 215 -8.81 0.19 -18.80
N ALA A 216 -7.88 0.89 -19.45
CA ALA A 216 -6.47 0.88 -19.07
C ALA A 216 -6.23 1.49 -17.69
N LEU A 217 -6.90 2.58 -17.35
CA LEU A 217 -6.81 3.24 -16.04
C LEU A 217 -7.51 2.41 -14.95
N GLY A 218 -8.67 1.82 -15.28
CA GLY A 218 -9.34 0.87 -14.40
C GLY A 218 -8.46 -0.33 -14.05
N GLY A 219 -7.77 -0.91 -15.05
CA GLY A 219 -6.83 -2.00 -14.83
C GLY A 219 -5.69 -1.64 -13.87
N LEU A 220 -5.13 -0.43 -13.98
CA LEU A 220 -4.08 0.06 -13.07
C LEU A 220 -4.59 0.24 -11.63
N LEU A 221 -5.81 0.73 -11.44
CA LEU A 221 -6.45 0.82 -10.13
C LEU A 221 -6.62 -0.58 -9.51
N PHE A 222 -7.09 -1.55 -10.31
CA PHE A 222 -7.28 -2.94 -9.88
C PHE A 222 -5.95 -3.61 -9.51
N PHE A 223 -4.93 -3.49 -10.34
CA PHE A 223 -3.61 -4.05 -10.04
C PHE A 223 -2.98 -3.40 -8.79
N GLY A 224 -3.10 -2.08 -8.65
CA GLY A 224 -2.69 -1.39 -7.43
C GLY A 224 -3.39 -1.96 -6.20
N PHE A 225 -4.71 -2.15 -6.27
CA PHE A 225 -5.51 -2.76 -5.20
C PHE A 225 -5.02 -4.15 -4.82
N LEU A 226 -4.74 -5.01 -5.80
CA LEU A 226 -4.19 -6.35 -5.56
C LEU A 226 -2.83 -6.29 -4.86
N ILE A 227 -1.93 -5.42 -5.30
CA ILE A 227 -0.63 -5.23 -4.67
C ILE A 227 -0.81 -4.82 -3.20
N GLY A 228 -1.67 -3.84 -2.92
CA GLY A 228 -1.92 -3.38 -1.56
C GLY A 228 -2.46 -4.49 -0.64
N LEU A 229 -3.37 -5.31 -1.16
CA LEU A 229 -3.91 -6.47 -0.45
C LEU A 229 -2.81 -7.51 -0.15
N ILE A 230 -2.00 -7.88 -1.14
CA ILE A 230 -0.91 -8.85 -1.00
C ILE A 230 0.11 -8.34 0.02
N MET A 231 0.56 -7.08 -0.10
CA MET A 231 1.56 -6.50 0.79
C MET A 231 1.08 -6.46 2.24
N HIS A 232 -0.18 -6.08 2.48
CA HIS A 232 -0.74 -6.06 3.82
C HIS A 232 -0.86 -7.47 4.42
N ARG A 233 -1.30 -8.47 3.64
CA ARG A 233 -1.49 -9.85 4.13
C ARG A 233 -0.19 -10.59 4.40
N SER A 234 0.85 -10.26 3.66
CA SER A 234 2.19 -10.86 3.82
C SER A 234 3.09 -10.13 4.80
N ARG A 235 2.64 -8.98 5.33
CA ARG A 235 3.49 -8.08 6.12
C ARG A 235 4.80 -7.73 5.42
N PHE A 236 4.73 -7.61 4.10
CA PHE A 236 5.91 -7.38 3.25
C PHE A 236 6.43 -5.94 3.35
N CYS A 237 5.65 -5.04 3.96
CA CYS A 237 6.00 -3.63 4.14
C CYS A 237 5.65 -3.14 5.53
#